data_91ba6b47dcd33195cc5ce2a0af7fbdf3
#
_entry.id   91ba6b47dcd33195cc5ce2a0af7fbdf3
#
_cell.length_a   1.000
_cell.length_b   1.000
_cell.length_c   1.000
_cell.angle_alpha   90.00
_cell.angle_beta   90.00
_cell.angle_gamma   90.00
#
_symmetry.space_group_name_H-M   'P 1'
#
loop_
_entity.id
_entity.type
_entity.pdbx_description
1 polymer ?
#
loop_
_entity_poly.entity_id
_entity_poly.type
_entity_poly.pdbx_seq_one_letter_code
_entity_poly.pdbx_strand_id
1 'polypeptide(L)'
;MKRKLLATLLTAAMTASLLAGCAAPAAGTAAAAPEASSEATEEAAAPAEGEKIKIGCSIWSSTDALGSQCKQILDAAAEAVGAEVQYVDTGFVADQVTASVEQLAAAGCQGIIICNSADSEMALATQTCNDNKVYLAQFFRVVSEENSPEIYKMVKESPYFIGAVHEDEIENGKELIRILTEEQGRRNIGLIGWVQGDATWLGRWEGYKQGIEAWNEAHPDDPATLSEPQYAGTSSDGGRQAAEALMSADPDTDALIAAGGNGNPLQGTIAAVEGAGKVGEIAIVSTDFIPELGERLADGSMAAESGGHYCDPLFAFMMVYNAIKGNYTVSTDSFEEIIFPYIFVASKEDYDNYAQYFVDELPYTQEELKAMSELSIEDLAKEAAIHSLADVQKRHAK
;
A
#
# COMPACT_ATOMS: atom_id res chain seq x y z
N MET A 1 -15.63 52.08 20.81
CA MET A 1 -14.87 52.16 22.04
C MET A 1 -13.67 51.23 21.85
N LYS A 2 -12.53 51.67 21.40
CA LYS A 2 -11.35 52.20 22.07
C LYS A 2 -10.79 51.25 23.13
N ARG A 3 -9.65 50.62 22.81
CA ARG A 3 -8.32 50.59 23.45
C ARG A 3 -7.55 49.41 22.91
N LYS A 4 -6.52 49.61 22.07
CA LYS A 4 -5.12 50.06 22.18
C LYS A 4 -4.25 49.05 22.93
N LEU A 5 -3.35 48.40 22.11
CA LEU A 5 -1.88 48.38 22.16
C LEU A 5 -1.17 48.08 23.50
N LEU A 6 -0.32 47.03 23.50
CA LEU A 6 1.09 47.21 23.95
C LEU A 6 2.00 46.13 23.28
N ALA A 7 2.97 46.61 22.50
CA ALA A 7 4.15 45.90 22.07
C ALA A 7 5.26 46.06 23.11
N THR A 8 6.08 45.03 23.34
CA THR A 8 7.37 45.22 23.95
C THR A 8 8.42 44.36 23.26
N LEU A 9 9.32 45.03 22.56
CA LEU A 9 10.61 44.53 22.08
C LEU A 9 11.54 44.22 23.28
N LEU A 10 12.34 43.17 23.12
CA LEU A 10 13.69 43.16 23.73
C LEU A 10 14.69 42.56 22.74
N THR A 11 15.64 43.41 22.39
CA THR A 11 16.81 43.21 21.51
C THR A 11 18.06 42.88 22.34
N ALA A 12 18.97 42.16 21.66
CA ALA A 12 20.43 42.19 21.75
C ALA A 12 21.16 41.39 22.83
N ALA A 13 22.08 40.50 22.41
CA ALA A 13 23.48 40.91 22.35
C ALA A 13 24.35 39.89 21.59
N MET A 14 25.06 40.39 20.56
CA MET A 14 26.18 39.75 19.90
C MET A 14 27.39 39.69 20.83
N THR A 15 28.26 38.68 20.65
CA THR A 15 29.72 38.89 20.76
C THR A 15 30.46 37.97 19.78
N ALA A 16 31.17 38.63 18.89
CA ALA A 16 32.12 38.08 17.94
C ALA A 16 33.50 37.90 18.64
N SER A 17 34.25 36.90 18.23
CA SER A 17 35.71 36.89 18.39
C SER A 17 36.35 36.30 17.15
N LEU A 18 36.90 37.20 16.37
CA LEU A 18 37.93 37.02 15.33
C LEU A 18 39.32 36.93 15.98
N LEU A 19 40.18 36.07 15.42
CA LEU A 19 41.63 36.31 15.27
C LEU A 19 42.22 35.12 14.49
N ALA A 20 42.53 35.27 13.32
CA ALA A 20 43.64 35.54 12.40
C ALA A 20 44.98 34.86 12.76
N GLY A 21 45.52 34.13 11.79
CA GLY A 21 46.89 33.64 11.78
C GLY A 21 47.25 32.99 10.44
N CYS A 22 47.79 33.83 9.50
CA CYS A 22 48.42 33.39 8.25
C CYS A 22 49.80 32.77 8.50
N ALA A 23 50.18 31.75 7.70
CA ALA A 23 51.50 31.65 7.04
C ALA A 23 51.54 30.40 6.11
N ALA A 24 51.83 30.62 4.84
CA ALA A 24 52.47 29.71 3.88
C ALA A 24 53.92 30.23 3.66
N PRO A 25 54.85 29.62 2.90
CA PRO A 25 54.78 28.45 2.01
C PRO A 25 55.99 27.49 2.10
N ALA A 26 56.01 26.36 1.41
CA ALA A 26 56.98 25.93 0.42
C ALA A 26 57.00 24.41 0.15
N ALA A 27 56.71 24.10 -1.09
CA ALA A 27 57.33 23.21 -2.07
C ALA A 27 57.98 21.85 -1.67
N GLY A 28 57.52 20.82 -2.37
CA GLY A 28 58.44 19.81 -2.87
C GLY A 28 57.98 18.35 -2.85
N THR A 29 57.71 17.85 -4.06
CA THR A 29 58.01 16.53 -4.65
C THR A 29 57.07 15.33 -4.51
N ALA A 30 56.56 14.98 -5.69
CA ALA A 30 56.49 13.64 -6.33
C ALA A 30 55.63 12.53 -5.75
N ALA A 31 54.52 12.30 -6.47
CA ALA A 31 53.95 11.05 -6.98
C ALA A 31 54.18 9.72 -6.23
N ALA A 32 53.09 9.22 -5.69
CA ALA A 32 52.77 7.80 -5.70
C ALA A 32 51.24 7.68 -5.88
N ALA A 33 50.81 6.87 -6.83
CA ALA A 33 49.40 6.54 -7.06
C ALA A 33 48.82 5.80 -5.83
N PRO A 34 47.61 6.10 -5.39
CA PRO A 34 46.95 5.25 -4.41
C PRO A 34 46.35 4.04 -5.13
N GLU A 35 46.65 2.88 -4.59
CA GLU A 35 45.95 1.62 -4.84
C GLU A 35 44.46 1.81 -4.55
N ALA A 36 43.63 1.21 -5.39
CA ALA A 36 42.19 1.13 -5.20
C ALA A 36 41.90 0.41 -3.85
N SER A 37 41.53 1.16 -2.84
CA SER A 37 40.89 0.58 -1.66
C SER A 37 39.47 0.18 -2.06
N SER A 38 39.15 -1.09 -2.00
CA SER A 38 37.78 -1.59 -1.97
C SER A 38 37.07 -0.89 -0.80
N GLU A 39 36.14 0.03 -1.08
CA GLU A 39 35.23 0.52 -0.06
C GLU A 39 34.39 -0.66 0.40
N ALA A 40 34.69 -1.13 1.59
CA ALA A 40 33.78 -1.98 2.34
C ALA A 40 32.53 -1.14 2.61
N THR A 41 31.38 -1.58 2.14
CA THR A 41 30.08 -1.03 2.49
C THR A 41 29.99 -1.00 4.02
N GLU A 42 29.96 0.17 4.62
CA GLU A 42 29.70 0.30 6.07
C GLU A 42 28.24 -0.10 6.30
N GLU A 43 28.06 -1.24 6.90
CA GLU A 43 26.79 -1.83 7.30
C GLU A 43 26.00 -0.86 8.21
N ALA A 44 24.67 -0.81 8.07
CA ALA A 44 23.81 -0.09 9.00
C ALA A 44 24.08 -0.56 10.43
N ALA A 45 24.24 0.36 11.38
CA ALA A 45 24.57 0.02 12.75
C ALA A 45 23.46 -0.85 13.38
N ALA A 46 23.78 -2.08 13.75
CA ALA A 46 22.91 -2.90 14.57
C ALA A 46 22.61 -2.18 15.90
N PRO A 47 21.38 -2.33 16.48
CA PRO A 47 21.02 -1.69 17.74
C PRO A 47 22.00 -2.05 18.85
N ALA A 48 22.28 -1.10 19.75
CA ALA A 48 23.06 -1.36 20.94
C ALA A 48 22.35 -2.44 21.80
N GLU A 49 23.12 -3.27 22.52
CA GLU A 49 22.56 -4.34 23.36
C GLU A 49 21.51 -3.76 24.33
N GLY A 50 20.23 -4.14 24.19
CA GLY A 50 19.10 -3.68 25.01
C GLY A 50 18.25 -2.56 24.39
N GLU A 51 18.60 -2.00 23.24
CA GLU A 51 17.79 -1.03 22.52
C GLU A 51 16.79 -1.76 21.60
N LYS A 52 15.50 -1.35 21.64
CA LYS A 52 14.47 -1.93 20.77
C LYS A 52 14.69 -1.46 19.33
N ILE A 53 14.52 -2.38 18.38
CA ILE A 53 14.42 -2.02 16.98
C ILE A 53 13.21 -1.10 16.79
N LYS A 54 13.42 0.06 16.16
CA LYS A 54 12.36 1.00 15.82
C LYS A 54 12.18 1.07 14.31
N ILE A 55 10.96 0.78 13.85
CA ILE A 55 10.58 0.83 12.44
C ILE A 55 9.56 1.94 12.25
N GLY A 56 9.78 2.81 11.28
CA GLY A 56 8.85 3.86 10.87
C GLY A 56 7.82 3.31 9.89
N CYS A 57 6.58 3.77 9.99
CA CYS A 57 5.52 3.51 9.02
C CYS A 57 4.98 4.83 8.48
N SER A 58 5.29 5.13 7.20
CA SER A 58 4.71 6.23 6.44
C SER A 58 3.46 5.71 5.73
N ILE A 59 2.29 6.13 6.19
CA ILE A 59 0.99 5.63 5.75
C ILE A 59 0.04 6.79 5.46
N TRP A 60 -0.92 6.60 4.54
CA TRP A 60 -1.90 7.67 4.22
C TRP A 60 -2.78 8.04 5.43
N SER A 61 -3.21 7.05 6.20
CA SER A 61 -3.99 7.20 7.43
C SER A 61 -3.82 5.94 8.29
N SER A 62 -3.58 6.11 9.57
CA SER A 62 -3.56 5.01 10.56
C SER A 62 -4.92 4.82 11.27
N THR A 63 -5.96 5.57 10.84
CA THR A 63 -7.25 5.66 11.55
C THR A 63 -8.48 5.39 10.68
N ASP A 64 -8.35 5.37 9.35
CA ASP A 64 -9.45 4.91 8.47
C ASP A 64 -9.61 3.37 8.53
N ALA A 65 -10.56 2.82 7.81
CA ALA A 65 -10.90 1.40 7.90
C ALA A 65 -9.69 0.49 7.59
N LEU A 66 -9.06 0.67 6.42
CA LEU A 66 -7.92 -0.14 6.01
C LEU A 66 -6.67 0.17 6.83
N GLY A 67 -6.36 1.45 7.04
CA GLY A 67 -5.17 1.86 7.79
C GLY A 67 -5.20 1.46 9.26
N SER A 68 -6.38 1.41 9.90
CA SER A 68 -6.50 0.90 11.27
C SER A 68 -6.24 -0.59 11.35
N GLN A 69 -6.63 -1.38 10.35
CA GLN A 69 -6.31 -2.80 10.25
C GLN A 69 -4.80 -3.01 10.01
N CYS A 70 -4.19 -2.22 9.11
CA CYS A 70 -2.73 -2.20 8.92
C CYS A 70 -2.00 -1.92 10.24
N LYS A 71 -2.47 -0.91 10.98
CA LYS A 71 -1.89 -0.57 12.28
C LYS A 71 -2.01 -1.72 13.28
N GLN A 72 -3.16 -2.38 13.37
CA GLN A 72 -3.37 -3.49 14.30
C GLN A 72 -2.40 -4.65 14.04
N ILE A 73 -2.23 -5.06 12.78
CA ILE A 73 -1.34 -6.18 12.45
C ILE A 73 0.14 -5.79 12.66
N LEU A 74 0.52 -4.55 12.35
CA LEU A 74 1.87 -4.04 12.60
C LEU A 74 2.19 -3.93 14.09
N ASP A 75 1.26 -3.46 14.91
CA ASP A 75 1.42 -3.38 16.37
C ASP A 75 1.58 -4.79 16.97
N ALA A 76 0.78 -5.76 16.49
CA ALA A 76 0.90 -7.16 16.91
C ALA A 76 2.24 -7.78 16.50
N ALA A 77 2.71 -7.50 15.29
CA ALA A 77 4.02 -7.95 14.82
C ALA A 77 5.16 -7.36 15.65
N ALA A 78 5.11 -6.06 15.90
CA ALA A 78 6.12 -5.38 16.73
C ALA A 78 6.16 -5.96 18.16
N GLU A 79 4.99 -6.23 18.76
CA GLU A 79 4.92 -6.91 20.06
C GLU A 79 5.56 -8.30 20.02
N ALA A 80 5.23 -9.11 19.00
CA ALA A 80 5.75 -10.48 18.86
C ALA A 80 7.28 -10.56 18.80
N VAL A 81 7.91 -9.56 18.14
CA VAL A 81 9.37 -9.54 17.94
C VAL A 81 10.11 -8.57 18.90
N GLY A 82 9.37 -7.87 19.79
CA GLY A 82 9.95 -6.92 20.74
C GLY A 82 10.44 -5.62 20.10
N ALA A 83 9.90 -5.23 18.94
CA ALA A 83 10.19 -3.99 18.23
C ALA A 83 9.23 -2.85 18.63
N GLU A 84 9.36 -1.69 17.99
CA GLU A 84 8.47 -0.53 18.11
C GLU A 84 8.14 0.01 16.72
N VAL A 85 6.87 0.36 16.47
CA VAL A 85 6.46 1.03 15.24
C VAL A 85 6.09 2.48 15.52
N GLN A 86 6.63 3.40 14.73
CA GLN A 86 6.29 4.82 14.74
C GLN A 86 5.54 5.19 13.46
N TYR A 87 4.30 5.67 13.60
CA TYR A 87 3.44 6.03 12.47
C TYR A 87 3.53 7.51 12.13
N VAL A 88 3.46 7.84 10.83
CA VAL A 88 3.24 9.19 10.33
C VAL A 88 2.16 9.13 9.24
N ASP A 89 1.02 9.79 9.53
CA ASP A 89 -0.10 9.90 8.60
C ASP A 89 0.17 10.99 7.58
N THR A 90 0.11 10.67 6.29
CA THR A 90 0.52 11.56 5.18
C THR A 90 -0.66 12.10 4.36
N GLY A 91 -1.84 11.48 4.47
CA GLY A 91 -3.03 11.84 3.70
C GLY A 91 -2.86 11.71 2.18
N PHE A 92 -1.89 10.94 1.69
CA PHE A 92 -1.48 10.88 0.29
C PHE A 92 -1.07 12.25 -0.29
N VAL A 93 -0.55 13.14 0.56
CA VAL A 93 -0.02 14.44 0.11
C VAL A 93 1.49 14.28 -0.12
N ALA A 94 1.95 14.47 -1.35
CA ALA A 94 3.34 14.20 -1.77
C ALA A 94 4.40 14.84 -0.84
N ASP A 95 4.22 16.11 -0.48
CA ASP A 95 5.13 16.80 0.43
C ASP A 95 5.11 16.20 1.85
N GLN A 96 3.97 15.64 2.29
CA GLN A 96 3.87 14.97 3.59
C GLN A 96 4.49 13.57 3.53
N VAL A 97 4.36 12.85 2.41
CA VAL A 97 5.01 11.55 2.22
C VAL A 97 6.52 11.69 2.30
N THR A 98 7.12 12.64 1.58
CA THR A 98 8.58 12.87 1.63
C THR A 98 9.04 13.35 3.00
N ALA A 99 8.33 14.31 3.62
CA ALA A 99 8.63 14.80 4.96
C ALA A 99 8.53 13.72 6.05
N SER A 100 7.62 12.73 5.89
CA SER A 100 7.47 11.64 6.84
C SER A 100 8.72 10.77 6.94
N VAL A 101 9.39 10.51 5.82
CA VAL A 101 10.62 9.70 5.78
C VAL A 101 11.77 10.45 6.50
N GLU A 102 11.92 11.75 6.27
CA GLU A 102 12.89 12.58 6.99
C GLU A 102 12.60 12.59 8.50
N GLN A 103 11.31 12.75 8.88
CA GLN A 103 10.90 12.75 10.28
C GLN A 103 11.18 11.40 10.96
N LEU A 104 10.87 10.28 10.31
CA LEU A 104 11.09 8.93 10.85
C LEU A 104 12.59 8.61 10.97
N ALA A 105 13.40 8.98 9.99
CA ALA A 105 14.85 8.83 10.06
C ALA A 105 15.44 9.69 11.22
N ALA A 106 15.02 10.95 11.34
CA ALA A 106 15.44 11.83 12.43
C ALA A 106 14.96 11.35 13.82
N ALA A 107 13.85 10.62 13.90
CA ALA A 107 13.36 9.99 15.14
C ALA A 107 14.14 8.72 15.55
N GLY A 108 15.15 8.33 14.77
CA GLY A 108 16.01 7.18 15.03
C GLY A 108 15.39 5.84 14.63
N CYS A 109 14.46 5.83 13.67
CA CYS A 109 14.02 4.60 13.04
C CYS A 109 15.17 3.97 12.25
N GLN A 110 15.42 2.69 12.44
CA GLN A 110 16.47 1.93 11.75
C GLN A 110 15.99 1.38 10.41
N GLY A 111 14.68 1.35 10.22
CA GLY A 111 14.02 1.01 8.98
C GLY A 111 12.69 1.73 8.85
N ILE A 112 12.22 1.88 7.63
CA ILE A 112 10.97 2.54 7.28
C ILE A 112 10.21 1.68 6.28
N ILE A 113 8.92 1.52 6.50
CA ILE A 113 7.98 1.02 5.49
C ILE A 113 7.13 2.18 5.00
N ILE A 114 6.89 2.25 3.69
CA ILE A 114 6.26 3.40 3.05
C ILE A 114 5.16 2.99 2.07
N CYS A 115 3.98 3.64 2.21
CA CYS A 115 2.97 3.69 1.15
C CYS A 115 3.00 5.08 0.51
N ASN A 116 3.67 5.19 -0.63
CA ASN A 116 3.77 6.43 -1.39
C ASN A 116 2.51 6.70 -2.23
N SER A 117 2.28 7.94 -2.62
CA SER A 117 1.17 8.33 -3.51
C SER A 117 1.58 8.35 -4.98
N ALA A 118 2.86 8.58 -5.26
CA ALA A 118 3.43 8.57 -6.60
C ALA A 118 4.90 8.11 -6.58
N ASP A 119 5.39 7.56 -7.69
CA ASP A 119 6.77 7.07 -7.79
C ASP A 119 7.82 8.16 -7.54
N SER A 120 7.51 9.43 -7.88
CA SER A 120 8.42 10.56 -7.66
C SER A 120 8.85 10.75 -6.20
N GLU A 121 8.03 10.34 -5.25
CA GLU A 121 8.31 10.42 -3.82
C GLU A 121 9.39 9.42 -3.41
N MET A 122 9.47 8.28 -4.11
CA MET A 122 10.46 7.24 -3.83
C MET A 122 11.89 7.67 -4.13
N ALA A 123 12.10 8.62 -5.05
CA ALA A 123 13.42 9.18 -5.32
C ALA A 123 13.98 9.84 -4.06
N LEU A 124 13.20 10.73 -3.42
CA LEU A 124 13.63 11.43 -2.20
C LEU A 124 13.64 10.52 -0.97
N ALA A 125 12.66 9.61 -0.86
CA ALA A 125 12.63 8.62 0.23
C ALA A 125 13.89 7.74 0.21
N THR A 126 14.26 7.22 -0.96
CA THR A 126 15.47 6.40 -1.13
C THR A 126 16.73 7.19 -0.82
N GLN A 127 16.84 8.46 -1.32
CA GLN A 127 17.95 9.33 -1.00
C GLN A 127 18.09 9.56 0.51
N THR A 128 16.98 9.92 1.18
CA THR A 128 16.96 10.16 2.63
C THR A 128 17.39 8.92 3.41
N CYS A 129 16.89 7.74 3.01
CA CYS A 129 17.27 6.49 3.64
C CYS A 129 18.74 6.12 3.42
N ASN A 130 19.28 6.34 2.23
CA ASN A 130 20.71 6.15 1.93
C ASN A 130 21.60 7.06 2.79
N ASP A 131 21.26 8.35 2.88
CA ASP A 131 22.04 9.34 3.64
C ASP A 131 22.04 9.04 5.14
N ASN A 132 20.98 8.44 5.66
CA ASN A 132 20.82 8.11 7.09
C ASN A 132 21.09 6.63 7.41
N LYS A 133 21.42 5.79 6.43
CA LYS A 133 21.66 4.34 6.57
C LYS A 133 20.44 3.63 7.18
N VAL A 134 19.23 3.95 6.71
CA VAL A 134 17.95 3.43 7.15
C VAL A 134 17.40 2.48 6.08
N TYR A 135 17.02 1.26 6.46
CA TYR A 135 16.40 0.33 5.52
C TYR A 135 15.02 0.82 5.10
N LEU A 136 14.64 0.57 3.85
CA LEU A 136 13.39 1.02 3.24
C LEU A 136 12.71 -0.13 2.50
N ALA A 137 11.40 -0.29 2.71
CA ALA A 137 10.56 -1.16 1.89
C ALA A 137 9.23 -0.46 1.56
N GLN A 138 8.68 -0.72 0.36
CA GLN A 138 7.34 -0.26 -0.02
C GLN A 138 6.27 -1.27 0.40
N PHE A 139 5.04 -0.77 0.60
CA PHE A 139 3.85 -1.60 0.71
C PHE A 139 2.68 -0.98 -0.06
N PHE A 140 1.78 -1.82 -0.59
CA PHE A 140 0.67 -1.48 -1.50
C PHE A 140 1.10 -0.84 -2.82
N ARG A 141 2.38 -0.69 -3.06
CA ARG A 141 2.94 -0.04 -4.25
C ARG A 141 4.27 -0.68 -4.61
N VAL A 142 4.61 -0.56 -5.89
CA VAL A 142 5.94 -0.90 -6.40
C VAL A 142 6.34 0.12 -7.47
N VAL A 143 7.58 0.55 -7.44
CA VAL A 143 8.15 1.34 -8.56
C VAL A 143 8.50 0.40 -9.69
N SER A 144 7.94 0.63 -10.88
CA SER A 144 8.22 -0.18 -12.06
C SER A 144 9.17 0.51 -13.04
N GLU A 145 9.98 -0.30 -13.75
CA GLU A 145 10.88 0.18 -14.79
C GLU A 145 10.09 0.79 -15.97
N GLU A 146 8.90 0.25 -16.28
CA GLU A 146 8.05 0.74 -17.36
C GLU A 146 7.54 2.14 -17.11
N ASN A 147 7.06 2.42 -15.89
CA ASN A 147 6.42 3.68 -15.54
C ASN A 147 7.41 4.76 -15.12
N SER A 148 8.50 4.38 -14.44
CA SER A 148 9.44 5.31 -13.81
C SER A 148 10.89 4.82 -13.88
N PRO A 149 11.49 4.68 -15.08
CA PRO A 149 12.77 4.00 -15.28
C PRO A 149 13.93 4.60 -14.49
N GLU A 150 13.99 5.93 -14.35
CA GLU A 150 15.06 6.60 -13.59
C GLU A 150 14.91 6.38 -12.07
N ILE A 151 13.69 6.37 -11.58
CA ILE A 151 13.41 6.12 -10.15
C ILE A 151 13.61 4.64 -9.84
N TYR A 152 13.12 3.75 -10.70
CA TYR A 152 13.35 2.32 -10.59
C TYR A 152 14.85 2.00 -10.49
N LYS A 153 15.67 2.61 -11.36
CA LYS A 153 17.11 2.45 -11.30
C LYS A 153 17.68 2.93 -9.95
N MET A 154 17.24 4.09 -9.47
CA MET A 154 17.70 4.65 -8.20
C MET A 154 17.35 3.74 -7.01
N VAL A 155 16.12 3.24 -6.93
CA VAL A 155 15.70 2.34 -5.83
C VAL A 155 16.43 1.01 -5.91
N LYS A 156 16.60 0.45 -7.11
CA LYS A 156 17.30 -0.81 -7.35
C LYS A 156 18.78 -0.75 -6.93
N GLU A 157 19.46 0.36 -7.22
CA GLU A 157 20.88 0.56 -6.89
C GLU A 157 21.10 0.98 -5.42
N SER A 158 20.04 1.18 -4.63
CA SER A 158 20.15 1.58 -3.23
C SER A 158 20.60 0.40 -2.35
N PRO A 159 21.63 0.58 -1.51
CA PRO A 159 22.05 -0.45 -0.54
C PRO A 159 21.10 -0.59 0.66
N TYR A 160 20.06 0.25 0.74
CA TYR A 160 19.09 0.25 1.85
C TYR A 160 17.65 0.00 1.39
N PHE A 161 17.35 -0.02 0.09
CA PHE A 161 16.03 -0.39 -0.41
C PHE A 161 15.94 -1.91 -0.56
N ILE A 162 15.07 -2.53 0.25
CA ILE A 162 14.94 -3.99 0.30
C ILE A 162 14.03 -4.47 -0.83
N GLY A 163 12.87 -3.83 -0.97
CA GLY A 163 11.88 -4.24 -1.93
C GLY A 163 10.48 -3.70 -1.68
N ALA A 164 9.51 -4.37 -2.29
CA ALA A 164 8.11 -3.99 -2.23
C ALA A 164 7.22 -5.20 -1.93
N VAL A 165 6.12 -4.95 -1.21
CA VAL A 165 5.00 -5.86 -1.07
C VAL A 165 3.79 -5.18 -1.70
N HIS A 166 3.14 -5.83 -2.66
CA HIS A 166 2.03 -5.24 -3.39
C HIS A 166 1.11 -6.32 -3.96
N GLU A 167 -0.08 -5.94 -4.39
CA GLU A 167 -1.06 -6.84 -4.95
C GLU A 167 -0.93 -6.93 -6.47
N ASP A 168 -1.48 -8.02 -7.04
CA ASP A 168 -1.70 -8.14 -8.48
C ASP A 168 -3.06 -7.55 -8.85
N GLU A 169 -3.05 -6.27 -9.22
CA GLU A 169 -4.26 -5.52 -9.58
C GLU A 169 -4.92 -6.04 -10.88
N ILE A 170 -4.14 -6.62 -11.76
CA ILE A 170 -4.66 -7.22 -13.00
C ILE A 170 -5.43 -8.50 -12.66
N GLU A 171 -4.86 -9.39 -11.85
CA GLU A 171 -5.57 -10.60 -11.41
C GLU A 171 -6.78 -10.26 -10.54
N ASN A 172 -6.73 -9.23 -9.70
CA ASN A 172 -7.90 -8.72 -8.98
C ASN A 172 -9.03 -8.34 -9.96
N GLY A 173 -8.71 -7.59 -10.99
CA GLY A 173 -9.68 -7.19 -12.03
C GLY A 173 -10.28 -8.38 -12.76
N LYS A 174 -9.46 -9.34 -13.18
CA LYS A 174 -9.92 -10.57 -13.85
C LYS A 174 -10.88 -11.37 -12.98
N GLU A 175 -10.54 -11.54 -11.70
CA GLU A 175 -11.35 -12.33 -10.79
C GLU A 175 -12.72 -11.67 -10.52
N LEU A 176 -12.79 -10.34 -10.37
CA LEU A 176 -14.07 -9.65 -10.25
C LEU A 176 -14.94 -9.80 -11.52
N ILE A 177 -14.34 -9.79 -12.71
CA ILE A 177 -15.06 -10.11 -13.96
C ILE A 177 -15.52 -11.56 -13.96
N ARG A 178 -14.68 -12.52 -13.56
CA ARG A 178 -15.05 -13.93 -13.45
C ARG A 178 -16.27 -14.11 -12.54
N ILE A 179 -16.27 -13.50 -11.36
CA ILE A 179 -17.41 -13.52 -10.44
C ILE A 179 -18.66 -12.97 -11.13
N LEU A 180 -18.59 -11.83 -11.79
CA LEU A 180 -19.74 -11.24 -12.48
C LEU A 180 -20.25 -12.12 -13.61
N THR A 181 -19.38 -12.68 -14.44
CA THR A 181 -19.77 -13.41 -15.66
C THR A 181 -20.14 -14.86 -15.39
N GLU A 182 -19.35 -15.58 -14.57
CA GLU A 182 -19.55 -17.01 -14.31
C GLU A 182 -20.53 -17.26 -13.16
N GLU A 183 -20.39 -16.56 -12.03
CA GLU A 183 -21.18 -16.82 -10.84
C GLU A 183 -22.50 -16.05 -10.82
N GLN A 184 -22.46 -14.77 -11.28
CA GLN A 184 -23.62 -13.88 -11.28
C GLN A 184 -24.37 -13.83 -12.62
N GLY A 185 -23.81 -14.41 -13.70
CA GLY A 185 -24.43 -14.48 -15.03
C GLY A 185 -24.62 -13.09 -15.68
N ARG A 186 -23.78 -12.11 -15.37
CA ARG A 186 -23.89 -10.72 -15.86
C ARG A 186 -23.15 -10.55 -17.18
N ARG A 187 -23.68 -9.64 -18.04
CA ARG A 187 -23.14 -9.45 -19.40
C ARG A 187 -22.94 -7.99 -19.78
N ASN A 188 -23.70 -7.06 -19.19
CA ASN A 188 -23.64 -5.63 -19.53
C ASN A 188 -23.11 -4.85 -18.34
N ILE A 189 -21.77 -4.74 -18.27
CA ILE A 189 -21.07 -4.26 -17.10
C ILE A 189 -20.72 -2.78 -17.25
N GLY A 190 -21.25 -1.93 -16.39
CA GLY A 190 -20.89 -0.53 -16.26
C GLY A 190 -19.67 -0.34 -15.35
N LEU A 191 -18.73 0.52 -15.76
CA LEU A 191 -17.48 0.76 -15.05
C LEU A 191 -17.45 2.16 -14.43
N ILE A 192 -17.36 2.21 -13.11
CA ILE A 192 -17.17 3.43 -12.34
C ILE A 192 -15.69 3.53 -11.95
N GLY A 193 -14.99 4.47 -12.59
CA GLY A 193 -13.56 4.66 -12.43
C GLY A 193 -13.21 5.46 -11.17
N TRP A 194 -12.00 5.25 -10.70
CA TRP A 194 -11.39 5.96 -9.56
C TRP A 194 -10.85 7.33 -9.98
N VAL A 195 -9.64 7.67 -9.54
CA VAL A 195 -8.91 8.87 -9.95
C VAL A 195 -8.18 8.58 -11.26
N GLN A 196 -8.37 9.44 -12.25
CA GLN A 196 -7.74 9.26 -13.56
C GLN A 196 -6.21 9.29 -13.45
N GLY A 197 -5.55 8.26 -13.98
CA GLY A 197 -4.09 8.14 -13.98
C GLY A 197 -3.49 7.49 -12.73
N ASP A 198 -4.31 7.11 -11.74
CA ASP A 198 -3.85 6.31 -10.60
C ASP A 198 -3.38 4.93 -11.06
N ALA A 199 -2.17 4.52 -10.66
CA ALA A 199 -1.54 3.29 -11.15
C ALA A 199 -2.29 2.03 -10.73
N THR A 200 -2.77 1.96 -9.48
CA THR A 200 -3.57 0.85 -8.95
C THR A 200 -4.88 0.71 -9.73
N TRP A 201 -5.56 1.82 -9.96
CA TRP A 201 -6.76 1.86 -10.79
C TRP A 201 -6.50 1.38 -12.22
N LEU A 202 -5.42 1.81 -12.85
CA LEU A 202 -5.08 1.41 -14.21
C LEU A 202 -4.82 -0.10 -14.31
N GLY A 203 -4.17 -0.70 -13.30
CA GLY A 203 -3.98 -2.14 -13.20
C GLY A 203 -5.31 -2.90 -13.11
N ARG A 204 -6.22 -2.47 -12.23
CA ARG A 204 -7.57 -3.05 -12.10
C ARG A 204 -8.35 -2.97 -13.40
N TRP A 205 -8.34 -1.80 -14.04
CA TRP A 205 -9.02 -1.60 -15.33
C TRP A 205 -8.46 -2.49 -16.43
N GLU A 206 -7.13 -2.66 -16.50
CA GLU A 206 -6.53 -3.63 -17.42
C GLU A 206 -7.02 -5.05 -17.13
N GLY A 207 -7.09 -5.45 -15.86
CA GLY A 207 -7.64 -6.74 -15.44
C GLY A 207 -9.09 -6.92 -15.87
N TYR A 208 -9.94 -5.91 -15.73
CA TYR A 208 -11.33 -5.98 -16.20
C TYR A 208 -11.41 -6.21 -17.71
N LYS A 209 -10.60 -5.50 -18.50
CA LYS A 209 -10.55 -5.70 -19.96
C LYS A 209 -10.12 -7.11 -20.35
N GLN A 210 -9.04 -7.60 -19.72
CA GLN A 210 -8.53 -8.95 -19.98
C GLN A 210 -9.54 -10.03 -19.54
N GLY A 211 -10.25 -9.82 -18.43
CA GLY A 211 -11.31 -10.72 -17.97
C GLY A 211 -12.48 -10.81 -18.96
N ILE A 212 -12.91 -9.68 -19.51
CA ILE A 212 -13.97 -9.63 -20.55
C ILE A 212 -13.47 -10.30 -21.86
N GLU A 213 -12.23 -10.04 -22.28
CA GLU A 213 -11.66 -10.66 -23.46
C GLU A 213 -11.61 -12.19 -23.32
N ALA A 214 -11.11 -12.68 -22.19
CA ALA A 214 -11.05 -14.11 -21.88
C ALA A 214 -12.45 -14.77 -21.83
N TRP A 215 -13.44 -14.11 -21.24
CA TRP A 215 -14.83 -14.58 -21.25
C TRP A 215 -15.36 -14.70 -22.69
N ASN A 216 -15.19 -13.65 -23.50
CA ASN A 216 -15.72 -13.58 -24.86
C ASN A 216 -15.06 -14.59 -25.81
N GLU A 217 -13.76 -14.86 -25.62
CA GLU A 217 -13.06 -15.93 -26.35
C GLU A 217 -13.61 -17.31 -26.02
N ALA A 218 -13.90 -17.58 -24.74
CA ALA A 218 -14.45 -18.85 -24.27
C ALA A 218 -15.94 -19.01 -24.60
N HIS A 219 -16.70 -17.91 -24.70
CA HIS A 219 -18.15 -17.89 -24.85
C HIS A 219 -18.62 -16.99 -26.01
N PRO A 220 -18.24 -17.28 -27.28
CA PRO A 220 -18.54 -16.40 -28.43
C PRO A 220 -20.03 -16.21 -28.71
N ASP A 221 -20.89 -17.14 -28.25
CA ASP A 221 -22.34 -17.08 -28.41
C ASP A 221 -23.03 -16.34 -27.22
N ASP A 222 -22.29 -15.96 -26.18
CA ASP A 222 -22.79 -15.30 -24.97
C ASP A 222 -21.80 -14.21 -24.47
N PRO A 223 -21.51 -13.20 -25.30
CA PRO A 223 -20.49 -12.21 -24.99
C PRO A 223 -20.90 -11.25 -23.85
N ALA A 224 -19.92 -10.83 -23.08
CA ALA A 224 -20.05 -9.74 -22.10
C ALA A 224 -19.44 -8.44 -22.63
N THR A 225 -19.93 -7.31 -22.12
CA THR A 225 -19.44 -5.97 -22.45
C THR A 225 -19.01 -5.22 -21.19
N LEU A 226 -18.01 -4.36 -21.35
CA LEU A 226 -17.54 -3.42 -20.31
C LEU A 226 -17.62 -2.02 -20.89
N SER A 227 -18.27 -1.10 -20.18
CA SER A 227 -18.32 0.29 -20.61
C SER A 227 -16.96 1.00 -20.44
N GLU A 228 -16.78 2.13 -21.14
CA GLU A 228 -15.73 3.07 -20.77
C GLU A 228 -15.98 3.60 -19.35
N PRO A 229 -14.91 3.91 -18.57
CA PRO A 229 -15.08 4.34 -17.20
C PRO A 229 -15.75 5.71 -17.07
N GLN A 230 -16.74 5.79 -16.18
CA GLN A 230 -17.24 7.06 -15.67
C GLN A 230 -16.49 7.38 -14.37
N TYR A 231 -15.63 8.39 -14.39
CA TYR A 231 -14.75 8.69 -13.25
C TYR A 231 -15.53 9.36 -12.11
N ALA A 232 -15.54 8.70 -10.96
CA ALA A 232 -16.18 9.17 -9.73
C ALA A 232 -15.26 10.03 -8.85
N GLY A 233 -13.94 9.93 -9.07
CA GLY A 233 -12.98 10.45 -8.11
C GLY A 233 -13.11 9.72 -6.78
N THR A 234 -12.98 10.42 -5.66
CA THR A 234 -12.96 9.87 -4.31
C THR A 234 -14.25 10.11 -3.52
N SER A 235 -15.36 10.47 -4.18
CA SER A 235 -16.57 10.90 -3.48
C SER A 235 -17.78 9.99 -3.73
N SER A 236 -18.64 9.87 -2.73
CA SER A 236 -19.92 9.18 -2.84
C SER A 236 -20.85 9.85 -3.87
N ASP A 237 -20.90 11.19 -3.92
CA ASP A 237 -21.68 11.91 -4.94
C ASP A 237 -21.19 11.60 -6.36
N GLY A 238 -19.86 11.50 -6.57
CA GLY A 238 -19.29 11.11 -7.85
C GLY A 238 -19.68 9.70 -8.25
N GLY A 239 -19.62 8.74 -7.31
CA GLY A 239 -20.07 7.37 -7.54
C GLY A 239 -21.54 7.28 -7.91
N ARG A 240 -22.40 8.02 -7.20
CA ARG A 240 -23.83 8.08 -7.49
C ARG A 240 -24.11 8.63 -8.88
N GLN A 241 -23.48 9.76 -9.25
CA GLN A 241 -23.66 10.38 -10.58
C GLN A 241 -23.15 9.47 -11.71
N ALA A 242 -22.01 8.80 -11.51
CA ALA A 242 -21.47 7.86 -12.48
C ALA A 242 -22.40 6.66 -12.69
N ALA A 243 -22.91 6.07 -11.61
CA ALA A 243 -23.86 4.95 -11.68
C ALA A 243 -25.17 5.35 -12.37
N GLU A 244 -25.77 6.50 -12.01
CA GLU A 244 -26.98 7.03 -12.66
C GLU A 244 -26.75 7.28 -14.17
N ALA A 245 -25.58 7.81 -14.55
CA ALA A 245 -25.22 8.04 -15.94
C ALA A 245 -25.10 6.74 -16.73
N LEU A 246 -24.41 5.72 -16.17
CA LEU A 246 -24.25 4.40 -16.80
C LEU A 246 -25.60 3.70 -17.01
N MET A 247 -26.44 3.63 -15.96
CA MET A 247 -27.78 3.03 -16.03
C MET A 247 -28.72 3.76 -17.00
N SER A 248 -28.51 5.09 -17.17
CA SER A 248 -29.30 5.88 -18.11
C SER A 248 -28.82 5.76 -19.55
N ALA A 249 -27.51 5.59 -19.75
CA ALA A 249 -26.91 5.44 -21.07
C ALA A 249 -27.19 4.04 -21.68
N ASP A 250 -27.17 3.02 -20.83
CA ASP A 250 -27.50 1.64 -21.20
C ASP A 250 -28.51 1.07 -20.19
N PRO A 251 -29.81 1.02 -20.56
CA PRO A 251 -30.86 0.43 -19.71
C PRO A 251 -30.71 -1.07 -19.45
N ASP A 252 -29.92 -1.77 -20.27
CA ASP A 252 -29.65 -3.20 -20.15
C ASP A 252 -28.47 -3.48 -19.20
N THR A 253 -27.84 -2.45 -18.60
CA THR A 253 -26.81 -2.60 -17.57
C THR A 253 -27.31 -3.51 -16.45
N ASP A 254 -26.61 -4.64 -16.24
CA ASP A 254 -26.94 -5.67 -15.25
C ASP A 254 -25.87 -5.85 -14.17
N ALA A 255 -24.72 -5.18 -14.32
CA ALA A 255 -23.69 -5.09 -13.28
C ALA A 255 -22.99 -3.72 -13.28
N LEU A 256 -22.47 -3.35 -12.12
CA LEU A 256 -21.60 -2.18 -11.92
C LEU A 256 -20.34 -2.59 -11.17
N ILE A 257 -19.17 -2.16 -11.67
CA ILE A 257 -17.92 -2.20 -10.94
C ILE A 257 -17.68 -0.82 -10.37
N ALA A 258 -17.65 -0.70 -9.03
CA ALA A 258 -17.24 0.52 -8.35
C ALA A 258 -15.77 0.39 -7.95
N ALA A 259 -14.89 1.13 -8.61
CA ALA A 259 -13.48 1.14 -8.23
C ALA A 259 -13.34 1.60 -6.78
N GLY A 260 -12.64 0.83 -5.99
CA GLY A 260 -12.53 0.89 -4.54
C GLY A 260 -12.20 2.25 -3.93
N GLY A 261 -11.59 2.26 -2.80
CA GLY A 261 -11.20 3.47 -2.08
C GLY A 261 -12.16 3.82 -0.95
N ASN A 262 -11.98 3.18 0.20
CA ASN A 262 -12.70 3.45 1.45
C ASN A 262 -14.23 3.51 1.35
N GLY A 263 -14.81 2.83 0.35
CA GLY A 263 -16.25 2.74 0.17
C GLY A 263 -16.95 4.00 -0.35
N ASN A 264 -16.27 5.12 -0.56
CA ASN A 264 -16.97 6.36 -0.95
C ASN A 264 -17.67 6.29 -2.32
N PRO A 265 -17.02 5.99 -3.45
CA PRO A 265 -17.73 5.80 -4.71
C PRO A 265 -18.70 4.63 -4.66
N LEU A 266 -18.36 3.54 -3.97
CA LEU A 266 -19.20 2.38 -3.78
C LEU A 266 -20.51 2.74 -3.06
N GLN A 267 -20.47 3.51 -1.95
CA GLN A 267 -21.66 3.94 -1.23
C GLN A 267 -22.60 4.77 -2.14
N GLY A 268 -22.03 5.63 -2.98
CA GLY A 268 -22.80 6.36 -3.96
C GLY A 268 -23.43 5.47 -5.03
N THR A 269 -22.68 4.48 -5.51
CA THR A 269 -23.15 3.47 -6.48
C THR A 269 -24.33 2.67 -5.93
N ILE A 270 -24.20 2.16 -4.69
CA ILE A 270 -25.27 1.44 -4.00
C ILE A 270 -26.51 2.32 -3.89
N ALA A 271 -26.36 3.56 -3.42
CA ALA A 271 -27.47 4.50 -3.28
C ALA A 271 -28.18 4.79 -4.63
N ALA A 272 -27.44 4.84 -5.75
CA ALA A 272 -28.02 5.01 -7.08
C ALA A 272 -28.87 3.79 -7.50
N VAL A 273 -28.37 2.58 -7.28
CA VAL A 273 -29.08 1.32 -7.58
C VAL A 273 -30.33 1.16 -6.70
N GLU A 274 -30.20 1.45 -5.39
CA GLU A 274 -31.35 1.47 -4.45
C GLU A 274 -32.42 2.51 -4.90
N GLY A 275 -31.97 3.74 -5.24
CA GLY A 275 -32.85 4.80 -5.69
C GLY A 275 -33.59 4.49 -6.99
N ALA A 276 -32.98 3.70 -7.87
CA ALA A 276 -33.57 3.19 -9.11
C ALA A 276 -34.51 1.97 -8.88
N GLY A 277 -34.53 1.39 -7.67
CA GLY A 277 -35.30 0.18 -7.35
C GLY A 277 -34.75 -1.10 -7.99
N LYS A 278 -33.45 -1.12 -8.33
CA LYS A 278 -32.78 -2.21 -9.07
C LYS A 278 -31.91 -3.12 -8.18
N VAL A 279 -32.09 -3.10 -6.87
CA VAL A 279 -31.40 -4.02 -5.96
C VAL A 279 -31.70 -5.46 -6.33
N GLY A 280 -30.65 -6.30 -6.48
CA GLY A 280 -30.74 -7.68 -6.97
C GLY A 280 -30.88 -7.83 -8.49
N GLU A 281 -31.27 -6.76 -9.22
CA GLU A 281 -31.25 -6.75 -10.68
C GLU A 281 -29.87 -6.37 -11.22
N ILE A 282 -29.19 -5.41 -10.58
CA ILE A 282 -27.84 -4.97 -10.90
C ILE A 282 -26.88 -5.51 -9.83
N ALA A 283 -25.93 -6.34 -10.25
CA ALA A 283 -24.85 -6.82 -9.39
C ALA A 283 -23.79 -5.73 -9.20
N ILE A 284 -23.36 -5.48 -7.96
CA ILE A 284 -22.28 -4.53 -7.67
C ILE A 284 -21.08 -5.29 -7.13
N VAL A 285 -19.89 -5.03 -7.69
CA VAL A 285 -18.61 -5.48 -7.15
C VAL A 285 -17.67 -4.30 -6.91
N SER A 286 -16.76 -4.46 -5.96
CA SER A 286 -15.80 -3.43 -5.58
C SER A 286 -14.51 -4.03 -5.01
N THR A 287 -13.57 -3.18 -4.63
CA THR A 287 -12.36 -3.51 -3.87
C THR A 287 -12.29 -2.65 -2.61
N ASP A 288 -11.63 -3.13 -1.56
CA ASP A 288 -11.50 -2.52 -0.22
C ASP A 288 -12.79 -2.68 0.60
N PHE A 289 -12.84 -3.76 1.38
CA PHE A 289 -14.02 -4.18 2.15
C PHE A 289 -14.66 -3.04 2.95
N ILE A 290 -15.98 -2.87 2.73
CA ILE A 290 -16.78 -1.96 3.55
C ILE A 290 -17.31 -2.68 4.79
N PRO A 291 -17.52 -1.97 5.91
CA PRO A 291 -18.02 -2.56 7.15
C PRO A 291 -19.38 -3.26 7.00
N GLU A 292 -20.22 -2.75 6.09
CA GLU A 292 -21.57 -3.26 5.85
C GLU A 292 -21.63 -4.42 4.83
N LEU A 293 -20.49 -4.91 4.33
CA LEU A 293 -20.44 -5.92 3.24
C LEU A 293 -21.34 -7.12 3.51
N GLY A 294 -21.32 -7.68 4.74
CA GLY A 294 -22.15 -8.84 5.08
C GLY A 294 -23.65 -8.60 4.95
N GLU A 295 -24.12 -7.39 5.29
CA GLU A 295 -25.51 -6.97 5.11
C GLU A 295 -25.85 -6.78 3.63
N ARG A 296 -24.92 -6.18 2.87
CA ARG A 296 -25.05 -5.91 1.44
C ARG A 296 -25.06 -7.17 0.57
N LEU A 297 -24.29 -8.19 0.96
CA LEU A 297 -24.36 -9.51 0.34
C LEU A 297 -25.69 -10.22 0.65
N ALA A 298 -26.17 -10.10 1.91
CA ALA A 298 -27.40 -10.75 2.33
C ALA A 298 -28.67 -10.15 1.68
N ASP A 299 -28.71 -8.85 1.44
CA ASP A 299 -29.85 -8.16 0.81
C ASP A 299 -29.74 -8.08 -0.72
N GLY A 300 -28.60 -8.52 -1.30
CA GLY A 300 -28.35 -8.55 -2.73
C GLY A 300 -28.00 -7.18 -3.32
N SER A 301 -27.68 -6.17 -2.51
CA SER A 301 -27.19 -4.86 -3.00
C SER A 301 -25.72 -4.90 -3.43
N MET A 302 -24.98 -5.94 -3.04
CA MET A 302 -23.65 -6.27 -3.57
C MET A 302 -23.57 -7.74 -3.96
N ALA A 303 -22.72 -8.05 -4.93
CA ALA A 303 -22.43 -9.41 -5.38
C ALA A 303 -21.10 -9.94 -4.84
N ALA A 304 -20.07 -9.09 -4.77
CA ALA A 304 -18.79 -9.44 -4.19
C ALA A 304 -17.97 -8.18 -3.88
N GLU A 305 -16.97 -8.36 -3.05
CA GLU A 305 -15.89 -7.39 -2.84
C GLU A 305 -14.55 -8.12 -2.66
N SER A 306 -13.47 -7.55 -3.20
CA SER A 306 -12.11 -7.99 -2.92
C SER A 306 -11.47 -7.10 -1.85
N GLY A 307 -10.56 -7.67 -1.05
CA GLY A 307 -9.90 -6.92 0.02
C GLY A 307 -9.04 -7.82 0.88
N GLY A 308 -8.93 -7.52 2.18
CA GLY A 308 -8.18 -8.34 3.14
C GLY A 308 -6.66 -8.20 3.05
N HIS A 309 -6.17 -7.34 2.15
CA HIS A 309 -4.75 -7.08 1.89
C HIS A 309 -4.08 -6.20 2.95
N TYR A 310 -4.75 -5.83 4.03
CA TYR A 310 -4.17 -5.04 5.13
C TYR A 310 -2.97 -5.71 5.83
N CYS A 311 -2.71 -6.98 5.52
CA CYS A 311 -1.50 -7.69 5.97
C CYS A 311 -0.27 -7.41 5.09
N ASP A 312 -0.40 -6.77 3.94
CA ASP A 312 0.70 -6.37 3.08
C ASP A 312 1.83 -5.64 3.86
N PRO A 313 1.56 -4.58 4.65
CA PRO A 313 2.61 -3.91 5.42
C PRO A 313 3.27 -4.79 6.49
N LEU A 314 2.66 -5.89 6.94
CA LEU A 314 3.29 -6.87 7.82
C LEU A 314 4.51 -7.50 7.15
N PHE A 315 4.38 -7.88 5.88
CA PHE A 315 5.48 -8.50 5.14
C PHE A 315 6.60 -7.49 4.88
N ALA A 316 6.28 -6.25 4.53
CA ALA A 316 7.25 -5.17 4.41
C ALA A 316 7.98 -4.90 5.76
N PHE A 317 7.25 -4.93 6.88
CA PHE A 317 7.82 -4.84 8.22
C PHE A 317 8.80 -5.98 8.50
N MET A 318 8.43 -7.23 8.17
CA MET A 318 9.29 -8.39 8.39
C MET A 318 10.55 -8.34 7.51
N MET A 319 10.45 -7.88 6.25
CA MET A 319 11.61 -7.64 5.38
C MET A 319 12.59 -6.66 6.02
N VAL A 320 12.09 -5.51 6.48
CA VAL A 320 12.90 -4.47 7.15
C VAL A 320 13.47 -4.98 8.46
N TYR A 321 12.68 -5.64 9.29
CA TYR A 321 13.14 -6.22 10.56
C TYR A 321 14.30 -7.22 10.35
N ASN A 322 14.16 -8.11 9.36
CA ASN A 322 15.18 -9.12 9.05
C ASN A 322 16.47 -8.48 8.50
N ALA A 323 16.37 -7.40 7.72
CA ALA A 323 17.54 -6.64 7.27
C ALA A 323 18.28 -5.99 8.45
N ILE A 324 17.56 -5.35 9.38
CA ILE A 324 18.15 -4.75 10.59
C ILE A 324 18.83 -5.81 11.47
N LYS A 325 18.27 -7.02 11.54
CA LYS A 325 18.85 -8.14 12.28
C LYS A 325 20.09 -8.77 11.62
N GLY A 326 20.39 -8.37 10.38
CA GLY A 326 21.48 -8.98 9.59
C GLY A 326 21.11 -10.35 9.02
N ASN A 327 19.83 -10.72 9.01
CA ASN A 327 19.33 -11.97 8.42
C ASN A 327 19.19 -11.87 6.89
N TYR A 328 19.26 -10.67 6.34
CA TYR A 328 19.16 -10.37 4.92
C TYR A 328 20.17 -9.32 4.50
N THR A 329 20.80 -9.53 3.34
CA THR A 329 21.72 -8.56 2.72
C THR A 329 21.06 -7.99 1.48
N VAL A 330 20.90 -6.66 1.44
CA VAL A 330 20.29 -5.96 0.31
C VAL A 330 21.16 -6.11 -0.95
N SER A 331 20.54 -6.49 -2.06
CA SER A 331 21.18 -6.46 -3.39
C SER A 331 21.09 -5.06 -4.00
N THR A 332 22.11 -4.67 -4.77
CA THR A 332 22.10 -3.45 -5.59
C THR A 332 21.87 -3.74 -7.08
N ASP A 333 21.64 -4.99 -7.42
CA ASP A 333 21.34 -5.43 -8.79
C ASP A 333 19.84 -5.68 -9.02
N SER A 334 19.11 -5.92 -7.94
CA SER A 334 17.65 -6.16 -7.93
C SER A 334 17.11 -5.84 -6.54
N PHE A 335 15.82 -5.62 -6.42
CA PHE A 335 15.14 -5.62 -5.13
C PHE A 335 14.10 -6.74 -5.07
N GLU A 336 13.64 -7.07 -3.88
CA GLU A 336 12.68 -8.15 -3.64
C GLU A 336 11.25 -7.67 -3.90
N GLU A 337 10.43 -8.53 -4.49
CA GLU A 337 9.01 -8.29 -4.66
C GLU A 337 8.21 -9.45 -4.03
N ILE A 338 7.25 -9.11 -3.19
CA ILE A 338 6.27 -10.05 -2.65
C ILE A 338 4.91 -9.66 -3.21
N ILE A 339 4.32 -10.56 -4.01
CA ILE A 339 2.95 -10.39 -4.51
C ILE A 339 2.00 -10.90 -3.44
N PHE A 340 1.17 -10.00 -2.89
CA PHE A 340 0.21 -10.32 -1.86
C PHE A 340 -1.19 -10.56 -2.47
N PRO A 341 -1.89 -11.65 -2.12
CA PRO A 341 -3.17 -11.98 -2.74
C PRO A 341 -4.32 -11.14 -2.15
N TYR A 342 -5.31 -10.83 -2.99
CA TYR A 342 -6.61 -10.37 -2.52
C TYR A 342 -7.44 -11.54 -1.97
N ILE A 343 -8.26 -11.25 -0.98
CA ILE A 343 -9.34 -12.12 -0.52
C ILE A 343 -10.62 -11.65 -1.20
N PHE A 344 -11.38 -12.61 -1.76
CA PHE A 344 -12.66 -12.35 -2.39
C PHE A 344 -13.79 -12.84 -1.48
N VAL A 345 -14.75 -11.98 -1.22
CA VAL A 345 -15.94 -12.26 -0.41
C VAL A 345 -17.16 -12.06 -1.30
N ALA A 346 -17.79 -13.16 -1.70
CA ALA A 346 -18.93 -13.19 -2.62
C ALA A 346 -20.19 -13.80 -1.99
N SER A 347 -20.11 -14.24 -0.74
CA SER A 347 -21.23 -14.80 0.00
C SER A 347 -21.23 -14.34 1.46
N LYS A 348 -22.39 -14.46 2.12
CA LYS A 348 -22.45 -14.20 3.56
C LYS A 348 -21.59 -15.17 4.37
N GLU A 349 -21.42 -16.41 3.92
CA GLU A 349 -20.56 -17.40 4.57
C GLU A 349 -19.09 -16.98 4.49
N ASP A 350 -18.63 -16.51 3.33
CA ASP A 350 -17.27 -15.96 3.19
C ASP A 350 -17.08 -14.74 4.07
N TYR A 351 -18.09 -13.85 4.13
CA TYR A 351 -18.03 -12.68 5.02
C TYR A 351 -17.97 -13.09 6.50
N ASP A 352 -18.77 -14.06 6.93
CA ASP A 352 -18.76 -14.52 8.34
C ASP A 352 -17.38 -15.12 8.71
N ASN A 353 -16.77 -15.88 7.78
CA ASN A 353 -15.40 -16.38 7.94
C ASN A 353 -14.38 -15.24 7.96
N TYR A 354 -14.51 -14.27 7.04
CA TYR A 354 -13.66 -13.10 7.03
C TYR A 354 -13.79 -12.30 8.35
N ALA A 355 -15.01 -12.01 8.78
CA ALA A 355 -15.25 -11.26 10.00
C ALA A 355 -14.61 -11.94 11.21
N GLN A 356 -14.77 -13.27 11.33
CA GLN A 356 -14.21 -14.03 12.44
C GLN A 356 -12.68 -13.97 12.47
N TYR A 357 -12.02 -14.25 11.35
CA TYR A 357 -10.57 -14.50 11.30
C TYR A 357 -9.72 -13.31 10.88
N PHE A 358 -10.35 -12.20 10.45
CA PHE A 358 -9.65 -11.01 9.96
C PHE A 358 -10.12 -9.70 10.60
N VAL A 359 -11.27 -9.71 11.32
CA VAL A 359 -11.81 -8.52 12.00
C VAL A 359 -11.86 -8.75 13.51
N ASP A 360 -12.50 -9.85 13.96
CA ASP A 360 -12.62 -10.20 15.38
C ASP A 360 -11.29 -10.76 15.94
N GLU A 361 -10.56 -11.50 15.12
CA GLU A 361 -9.23 -12.04 15.39
C GLU A 361 -8.24 -11.45 14.36
N LEU A 362 -6.94 -11.63 14.60
CA LEU A 362 -5.91 -11.34 13.59
C LEU A 362 -5.60 -12.62 12.81
N PRO A 363 -5.30 -12.53 11.50
CA PRO A 363 -5.03 -13.69 10.66
C PRO A 363 -3.71 -14.40 10.99
N TYR A 364 -2.90 -13.82 11.86
CA TYR A 364 -1.66 -14.40 12.37
C TYR A 364 -1.62 -14.33 13.89
N THR A 365 -1.32 -15.45 14.53
CA THR A 365 -1.08 -15.52 15.97
C THR A 365 0.28 -14.92 16.35
N GLN A 366 0.49 -14.60 17.63
CA GLN A 366 1.78 -14.11 18.14
C GLN A 366 2.94 -15.06 17.86
N GLU A 367 2.70 -16.37 17.91
CA GLU A 367 3.69 -17.40 17.60
C GLU A 367 4.05 -17.40 16.11
N GLU A 368 3.06 -17.25 15.22
CA GLU A 368 3.28 -17.17 13.77
C GLU A 368 4.01 -15.87 13.41
N LEU A 369 3.60 -14.72 13.94
CA LEU A 369 4.28 -13.44 13.75
C LEU A 369 5.76 -13.51 14.19
N LYS A 370 6.01 -14.15 15.32
CA LYS A 370 7.40 -14.36 15.78
C LYS A 370 8.16 -15.29 14.86
N ALA A 371 7.53 -16.36 14.37
CA ALA A 371 8.19 -17.30 13.43
C ALA A 371 8.52 -16.61 12.10
N MET A 372 7.67 -15.72 11.59
CA MET A 372 7.92 -14.95 10.37
C MET A 372 9.19 -14.09 10.45
N SER A 373 9.58 -13.63 11.63
CA SER A 373 10.79 -12.82 11.82
C SER A 373 12.11 -13.62 11.64
N GLU A 374 12.03 -14.92 11.51
CA GLU A 374 13.17 -15.81 11.26
C GLU A 374 13.18 -16.38 9.82
N LEU A 375 12.17 -16.03 9.00
CA LEU A 375 12.06 -16.50 7.63
C LEU A 375 12.97 -15.70 6.69
N SER A 376 13.46 -16.37 5.65
CA SER A 376 14.03 -15.69 4.49
C SER A 376 12.96 -14.90 3.75
N ILE A 377 13.34 -13.92 2.90
CA ILE A 377 12.36 -13.19 2.07
C ILE A 377 11.66 -14.13 1.09
N GLU A 378 12.39 -15.13 0.54
CA GLU A 378 11.77 -16.17 -0.31
C GLU A 378 10.70 -16.97 0.45
N ASP A 379 10.91 -17.30 1.73
CA ASP A 379 9.91 -18.02 2.51
C ASP A 379 8.78 -17.09 2.98
N LEU A 380 9.05 -15.81 3.24
CA LEU A 380 8.00 -14.79 3.44
C LEU A 380 7.11 -14.67 2.20
N ALA A 381 7.69 -14.67 0.99
CA ALA A 381 6.92 -14.64 -0.25
C ALA A 381 6.03 -15.89 -0.42
N LYS A 382 6.51 -17.09 -0.02
CA LYS A 382 5.69 -18.30 -0.01
C LYS A 382 4.54 -18.21 1.00
N GLU A 383 4.81 -17.65 2.17
CA GLU A 383 3.80 -17.43 3.21
C GLU A 383 2.73 -16.42 2.74
N ALA A 384 3.15 -15.34 2.07
CA ALA A 384 2.22 -14.40 1.46
C ALA A 384 1.32 -15.07 0.40
N ALA A 385 1.92 -15.86 -0.50
CA ALA A 385 1.21 -16.48 -1.63
C ALA A 385 0.09 -17.46 -1.22
N ILE A 386 0.12 -18.02 -0.02
CA ILE A 386 -0.93 -18.94 0.47
C ILE A 386 -2.00 -18.24 1.30
N HIS A 387 -1.84 -16.95 1.59
CA HIS A 387 -2.77 -16.18 2.41
C HIS A 387 -4.17 -16.16 1.79
N SER A 388 -5.14 -16.71 2.49
CA SER A 388 -6.54 -16.84 2.05
C SER A 388 -7.45 -17.11 3.24
N LEU A 389 -8.78 -16.95 3.06
CA LEU A 389 -9.76 -17.33 4.07
C LEU A 389 -9.54 -18.78 4.53
N ALA A 390 -9.38 -19.71 3.57
CA ALA A 390 -9.21 -21.14 3.84
C ALA A 390 -7.90 -21.44 4.58
N ASP A 391 -6.80 -20.73 4.28
CA ASP A 391 -5.52 -20.90 4.97
C ASP A 391 -5.65 -20.43 6.42
N VAL A 392 -6.15 -19.21 6.65
CA VAL A 392 -6.29 -18.65 7.99
C VAL A 392 -7.23 -19.51 8.84
N GLN A 393 -8.39 -19.90 8.30
CA GLN A 393 -9.32 -20.81 8.99
C GLN A 393 -8.65 -22.13 9.39
N LYS A 394 -7.86 -22.72 8.49
CA LYS A 394 -7.12 -23.96 8.76
C LYS A 394 -6.05 -23.78 9.85
N ARG A 395 -5.38 -22.63 9.91
CA ARG A 395 -4.36 -22.33 10.93
C ARG A 395 -5.00 -22.12 12.30
N HIS A 396 -6.13 -21.44 12.38
CA HIS A 396 -6.86 -21.16 13.63
C HIS A 396 -7.69 -22.35 14.14
N ALA A 397 -8.01 -23.34 13.31
CA ALA A 397 -8.75 -24.53 13.73
C ALA A 397 -7.92 -25.56 14.52
N LYS A 398 -6.63 -25.28 14.77
CA LYS A 398 -5.71 -26.13 15.55
C LYS A 398 -5.67 -25.73 17.00
#